data_63b6ae1cc7f665586062c3fd83edd101
#
_entry.id   63b6ae1cc7f665586062c3fd83edd101
#
_cell.length_a   1.000
_cell.length_b   1.000
_cell.length_c   1.000
_cell.angle_alpha   90.00
_cell.angle_beta   90.00
_cell.angle_gamma   90.00
#
_symmetry.space_group_name_H-M   'P 1'
#
loop_
_entity.id
_entity.type
_entity.pdbx_description
1 polymer ?
#
loop_
_entity_poly.entity_id
_entity_poly.type
_entity_poly.pdbx_seq_one_letter_code
_entity_poly.pdbx_strand_id
1 'polypeptide(L)'
;MRSGTRPGPMRGLTLIELLVALALLSLLALLSWRTLDGMTRAQSITQEQLNRWSNWQTALAQWDADLDAALATEQVPPLDFDGRVLRLTRSDPDRGPDSGLRVVGWSLQADPASGALRWARWTSAPLRRTSELEQAWQQAAQWGRNPSAQDRLQQVLLTPVTAWQLFYHRGGAWSNPQSAEGSSDPAIAPGLNPTQTPATQALPDGVRLLLTLPTGGNPGGQLVRDWVRPSLGGEGQ
;
A
#
# COMPACT_ATOMS: atom_id res chain seq x y z
N MET A 1 -1.54 25.34 -89.43
CA MET A 1 -0.28 25.27 -88.75
C MET A 1 -0.49 24.41 -87.48
N ARG A 2 -0.03 23.16 -87.45
CA ARG A 2 -0.03 22.24 -86.23
C ARG A 2 1.32 22.26 -85.65
N SER A 3 1.50 22.85 -84.44
CA SER A 3 2.73 22.77 -83.64
C SER A 3 2.82 21.39 -82.98
N GLY A 4 3.76 20.60 -83.46
CA GLY A 4 4.08 19.32 -82.83
C GLY A 4 5.01 19.55 -81.64
N THR A 5 4.53 19.24 -80.43
CA THR A 5 5.33 19.19 -79.22
C THR A 5 6.25 17.96 -79.28
N ARG A 6 7.55 18.16 -79.36
CA ARG A 6 8.56 17.07 -79.30
C ARG A 6 8.61 16.52 -77.86
N PRO A 7 8.50 15.18 -77.65
CA PRO A 7 8.71 14.59 -76.35
C PRO A 7 10.19 14.74 -75.97
N GLY A 8 10.46 15.26 -74.74
CA GLY A 8 11.79 15.40 -74.20
C GLY A 8 12.43 14.02 -73.94
N PRO A 9 13.77 13.89 -73.90
CA PRO A 9 14.46 12.62 -73.69
C PRO A 9 14.11 12.06 -72.30
N MET A 10 13.55 10.87 -72.28
CA MET A 10 13.38 10.09 -71.03
C MET A 10 14.77 9.69 -70.54
N ARG A 11 15.23 10.30 -69.48
CA ARG A 11 16.46 9.86 -68.77
C ARG A 11 16.14 8.55 -68.03
N GLY A 12 16.75 7.47 -68.46
CA GLY A 12 16.70 6.19 -67.72
C GLY A 12 17.50 6.29 -66.45
N LEU A 13 16.99 5.68 -65.34
CA LEU A 13 17.72 5.55 -64.09
C LEU A 13 18.98 4.67 -64.27
N THR A 14 20.11 5.09 -63.70
CA THR A 14 21.34 4.30 -63.70
C THR A 14 21.27 3.27 -62.57
N LEU A 15 21.93 2.12 -62.72
CA LEU A 15 21.99 1.05 -61.73
C LEU A 15 22.55 1.55 -60.40
N ILE A 16 23.50 2.48 -60.45
CA ILE A 16 24.11 3.06 -59.25
C ILE A 16 23.12 3.98 -58.50
N GLU A 17 22.28 4.69 -59.19
CA GLU A 17 21.25 5.58 -58.60
C GLU A 17 20.19 4.75 -57.86
N LEU A 18 19.81 3.58 -58.40
CA LEU A 18 18.93 2.62 -57.72
C LEU A 18 19.57 2.04 -56.46
N LEU A 19 20.86 1.66 -56.53
CA LEU A 19 21.58 1.12 -55.38
C LEU A 19 21.73 2.14 -54.24
N VAL A 20 22.06 3.39 -54.60
CA VAL A 20 22.12 4.50 -53.60
C VAL A 20 20.79 4.77 -52.99
N ALA A 21 19.70 4.81 -53.78
CA ALA A 21 18.36 5.00 -53.29
C ALA A 21 17.94 3.88 -52.30
N LEU A 22 18.22 2.61 -52.64
CA LEU A 22 17.95 1.47 -51.76
C LEU A 22 18.77 1.54 -50.46
N ALA A 23 20.04 1.94 -50.53
CA ALA A 23 20.90 2.12 -49.36
C ALA A 23 20.37 3.21 -48.43
N LEU A 24 19.94 4.34 -48.97
CA LEU A 24 19.33 5.45 -48.20
C LEU A 24 17.98 5.04 -47.56
N LEU A 25 17.14 4.34 -48.32
CA LEU A 25 15.86 3.82 -47.80
C LEU A 25 16.10 2.82 -46.65
N SER A 26 17.07 1.93 -46.78
CA SER A 26 17.45 0.97 -45.77
C SER A 26 17.96 1.66 -44.50
N LEU A 27 18.74 2.71 -44.64
CA LEU A 27 19.25 3.52 -43.53
C LEU A 27 18.09 4.24 -42.80
N LEU A 28 17.17 4.86 -43.56
CA LEU A 28 15.98 5.50 -43.01
C LEU A 28 15.09 4.51 -42.30
N ALA A 29 14.86 3.32 -42.83
CA ALA A 29 14.11 2.25 -42.19
C ALA A 29 14.72 1.81 -40.86
N LEU A 30 16.06 1.64 -40.83
CA LEU A 30 16.81 1.31 -39.61
C LEU A 30 16.70 2.40 -38.52
N LEU A 31 16.84 3.66 -38.91
CA LEU A 31 16.67 4.79 -37.97
C LEU A 31 15.25 4.88 -37.43
N SER A 32 14.24 4.70 -38.28
CA SER A 32 12.83 4.69 -37.85
C SER A 32 12.55 3.56 -36.90
N TRP A 33 13.06 2.36 -37.13
CA TRP A 33 12.94 1.21 -36.24
C TRP A 33 13.55 1.47 -34.87
N ARG A 34 14.76 2.01 -34.82
CA ARG A 34 15.45 2.36 -33.57
C ARG A 34 14.69 3.38 -32.77
N THR A 35 14.06 4.37 -33.41
CA THR A 35 13.25 5.39 -32.73
C THR A 35 12.00 4.77 -32.11
N LEU A 36 11.30 3.88 -32.83
CA LEU A 36 10.12 3.18 -32.32
C LEU A 36 10.49 2.27 -31.12
N ASP A 37 11.57 1.50 -31.21
CA ASP A 37 12.02 0.63 -30.12
C ASP A 37 12.37 1.44 -28.86
N GLY A 38 13.05 2.59 -29.03
CA GLY A 38 13.31 3.52 -27.93
C GLY A 38 12.05 4.08 -27.29
N MET A 39 11.04 4.41 -28.07
CA MET A 39 9.78 4.95 -27.59
C MET A 39 8.97 3.89 -26.82
N THR A 40 8.92 2.65 -27.30
CA THR A 40 8.22 1.56 -26.61
C THR A 40 8.86 1.22 -25.27
N ARG A 41 10.19 1.22 -25.18
CA ARG A 41 10.93 1.04 -23.92
C ARG A 41 10.67 2.18 -22.93
N ALA A 42 10.69 3.43 -23.40
CA ALA A 42 10.39 4.57 -22.54
C ALA A 42 8.95 4.52 -21.99
N GLN A 43 7.98 4.12 -22.82
CA GLN A 43 6.61 3.93 -22.40
C GLN A 43 6.47 2.82 -21.36
N SER A 44 7.11 1.66 -21.53
CA SER A 44 7.05 0.56 -20.56
C SER A 44 7.62 0.97 -19.20
N ILE A 45 8.76 1.65 -19.17
CA ILE A 45 9.36 2.16 -17.93
C ILE A 45 8.42 3.15 -17.21
N THR A 46 7.83 4.08 -17.98
CA THR A 46 6.89 5.06 -17.42
C THR A 46 5.65 4.36 -16.87
N GLN A 47 5.08 3.39 -17.60
CA GLN A 47 3.92 2.65 -17.16
C GLN A 47 4.19 1.83 -15.88
N GLU A 48 5.35 1.19 -15.78
CA GLU A 48 5.74 0.48 -14.57
C GLU A 48 5.90 1.42 -13.37
N GLN A 49 6.42 2.62 -13.57
CA GLN A 49 6.49 3.63 -12.51
C GLN A 49 5.10 4.07 -12.07
N LEU A 50 4.21 4.38 -13.01
CA LEU A 50 2.83 4.77 -12.70
C LEU A 50 2.09 3.66 -11.94
N ASN A 51 2.23 2.41 -12.35
CA ASN A 51 1.62 1.27 -11.68
C ASN A 51 2.15 1.11 -10.24
N ARG A 52 3.46 1.30 -10.02
CA ARG A 52 4.04 1.29 -8.66
C ARG A 52 3.47 2.39 -7.78
N TRP A 53 3.37 3.61 -8.28
CA TRP A 53 2.76 4.73 -7.54
C TRP A 53 1.28 4.49 -7.22
N SER A 54 0.51 3.99 -8.19
CA SER A 54 -0.89 3.62 -7.98
C SER A 54 -1.06 2.56 -6.90
N ASN A 55 -0.20 1.54 -6.88
CA ASN A 55 -0.21 0.51 -5.83
C ASN A 55 0.08 1.10 -4.45
N TRP A 56 1.02 2.05 -4.34
CA TRP A 56 1.30 2.76 -3.10
C TRP A 56 0.11 3.58 -2.62
N GLN A 57 -0.50 4.36 -3.51
CA GLN A 57 -1.68 5.16 -3.19
C GLN A 57 -2.83 4.28 -2.70
N THR A 58 -3.08 3.16 -3.39
CA THR A 58 -4.12 2.20 -2.99
C THR A 58 -3.83 1.59 -1.61
N ALA A 59 -2.58 1.20 -1.35
CA ALA A 59 -2.19 0.62 -0.07
C ALA A 59 -2.35 1.62 1.09
N LEU A 60 -1.92 2.87 0.90
CA LEU A 60 -2.06 3.91 1.91
C LEU A 60 -3.52 4.33 2.12
N ALA A 61 -4.31 4.43 1.06
CA ALA A 61 -5.74 4.72 1.17
C ALA A 61 -6.49 3.60 1.93
N GLN A 62 -6.10 2.34 1.72
CA GLN A 62 -6.67 1.22 2.47
C GLN A 62 -6.25 1.24 3.95
N TRP A 63 -5.00 1.64 4.24
CA TRP A 63 -4.51 1.85 5.60
C TRP A 63 -5.34 2.92 6.33
N ASP A 64 -5.51 4.09 5.70
CA ASP A 64 -6.29 5.18 6.27
C ASP A 64 -7.75 4.76 6.50
N ALA A 65 -8.38 4.10 5.51
CA ALA A 65 -9.75 3.62 5.62
C ALA A 65 -9.95 2.56 6.72
N ASP A 66 -8.94 1.72 6.99
CA ASP A 66 -8.99 0.77 8.10
C ASP A 66 -8.92 1.49 9.45
N LEU A 67 -8.07 2.51 9.59
CA LEU A 67 -7.96 3.31 10.80
C LEU A 67 -9.19 4.19 11.03
N ASP A 68 -9.75 4.79 9.98
CA ASP A 68 -10.98 5.60 10.06
C ASP A 68 -12.20 4.78 10.53
N ALA A 69 -12.24 3.51 10.12
CA ALA A 69 -13.31 2.59 10.49
C ALA A 69 -13.03 1.83 11.79
N ALA A 70 -11.91 2.11 12.48
CA ALA A 70 -11.53 1.40 13.70
C ALA A 70 -12.52 1.66 14.84
N LEU A 71 -12.91 0.59 15.54
CA LEU A 71 -13.89 0.60 16.61
C LEU A 71 -13.32 0.02 17.90
N ALA A 72 -13.62 0.67 19.02
CA ALA A 72 -13.43 0.10 20.34
C ALA A 72 -14.54 -0.94 20.63
N THR A 73 -14.14 -2.07 21.19
CA THR A 73 -15.04 -3.10 21.71
C THR A 73 -14.68 -3.40 23.17
N GLU A 74 -15.57 -4.04 23.89
CA GLU A 74 -15.30 -4.42 25.29
C GLU A 74 -14.31 -5.60 25.40
N GLN A 75 -14.19 -6.40 24.33
CA GLN A 75 -13.47 -7.67 24.34
C GLN A 75 -12.01 -7.55 23.90
N VAL A 76 -11.75 -6.65 22.96
CA VAL A 76 -10.41 -6.46 22.40
C VAL A 76 -10.09 -4.98 22.25
N PRO A 77 -8.81 -4.58 22.35
CA PRO A 77 -8.41 -3.20 22.09
C PRO A 77 -8.82 -2.75 20.68
N PRO A 78 -9.15 -1.46 20.46
CA PRO A 78 -9.48 -0.96 19.13
C PRO A 78 -8.30 -1.06 18.17
N LEU A 79 -7.08 -0.95 18.70
CA LEU A 79 -5.83 -0.99 17.97
C LEU A 79 -4.73 -1.58 18.86
N ASP A 80 -3.98 -2.54 18.35
CA ASP A 80 -2.86 -3.17 19.05
C ASP A 80 -1.72 -3.51 18.09
N PHE A 81 -0.50 -3.23 18.51
CA PHE A 81 0.72 -3.54 17.75
C PHE A 81 1.73 -4.29 18.60
N ASP A 82 1.97 -5.56 18.30
CA ASP A 82 2.89 -6.44 19.01
C ASP A 82 4.36 -6.39 18.50
N GLY A 83 4.69 -5.39 17.66
CA GLY A 83 5.99 -5.26 17.00
C GLY A 83 6.09 -5.98 15.66
N ARG A 84 5.13 -6.83 15.32
CA ARG A 84 5.07 -7.56 14.05
C ARG A 84 3.79 -7.34 13.30
N VAL A 85 2.66 -7.39 13.98
CA VAL A 85 1.35 -7.18 13.38
C VAL A 85 0.61 -6.07 14.11
N LEU A 86 0.08 -5.12 13.35
CA LEU A 86 -0.95 -4.21 13.83
C LEU A 86 -2.29 -4.91 13.62
N ARG A 87 -3.08 -5.00 14.70
CA ARG A 87 -4.43 -5.53 14.69
C ARG A 87 -5.43 -4.42 15.00
N LEU A 88 -6.54 -4.43 14.32
CA LEU A 88 -7.65 -3.52 14.62
C LEU A 88 -8.99 -4.19 14.33
N THR A 89 -10.01 -3.76 15.07
CA THR A 89 -11.41 -4.11 14.81
C THR A 89 -12.06 -2.97 14.05
N ARG A 90 -12.75 -3.26 12.96
CA ARG A 90 -13.46 -2.25 12.17
C ARG A 90 -14.90 -2.66 11.85
N SER A 91 -15.74 -1.65 11.65
CA SER A 91 -17.04 -1.84 10.99
C SER A 91 -16.88 -1.92 9.48
N ASP A 92 -17.86 -2.51 8.81
CA ASP A 92 -17.96 -2.55 7.33
C ASP A 92 -19.19 -1.73 6.90
N PRO A 93 -19.07 -0.39 6.81
CA PRO A 93 -20.21 0.50 6.61
C PRO A 93 -20.91 0.29 5.26
N ASP A 94 -20.18 -0.20 4.25
CA ASP A 94 -20.69 -0.36 2.88
C ASP A 94 -21.72 -1.48 2.74
N ARG A 95 -21.89 -2.33 3.75
CA ARG A 95 -22.79 -3.49 3.74
C ARG A 95 -24.03 -3.32 4.63
N GLY A 96 -24.25 -2.13 5.18
CA GLY A 96 -25.39 -1.80 6.04
C GLY A 96 -25.20 -2.17 7.51
N PRO A 97 -26.18 -1.88 8.38
CA PRO A 97 -26.08 -2.05 9.83
C PRO A 97 -25.87 -3.50 10.29
N ASP A 98 -26.22 -4.49 9.47
CA ASP A 98 -26.06 -5.92 9.75
C ASP A 98 -24.73 -6.53 9.27
N SER A 99 -23.80 -5.73 8.76
CA SER A 99 -22.58 -6.21 8.11
C SER A 99 -21.58 -6.90 9.04
N GLY A 100 -21.74 -6.76 10.34
CA GLY A 100 -20.85 -7.34 11.36
C GLY A 100 -19.53 -6.59 11.49
N LEU A 101 -18.72 -7.02 12.44
CA LEU A 101 -17.36 -6.52 12.65
C LEU A 101 -16.37 -7.34 11.81
N ARG A 102 -15.20 -6.77 11.57
CA ARG A 102 -14.06 -7.48 11.00
C ARG A 102 -12.80 -7.16 11.79
N VAL A 103 -11.94 -8.15 11.93
CA VAL A 103 -10.56 -7.93 12.37
C VAL A 103 -9.69 -7.76 11.14
N VAL A 104 -8.87 -6.73 11.16
CA VAL A 104 -7.85 -6.48 10.14
C VAL A 104 -6.47 -6.59 10.79
N GLY A 105 -5.56 -7.23 10.09
CA GLY A 105 -4.14 -7.31 10.43
C GLY A 105 -3.29 -6.65 9.36
N TRP A 106 -2.27 -5.88 9.77
CA TRP A 106 -1.24 -5.34 8.91
C TRP A 106 0.13 -5.85 9.38
N SER A 107 0.94 -6.36 8.47
CA SER A 107 2.26 -6.94 8.79
C SER A 107 3.17 -6.95 7.56
N LEU A 108 4.45 -7.30 7.77
CA LEU A 108 5.34 -7.67 6.67
C LEU A 108 5.27 -9.19 6.46
N GLN A 109 5.02 -9.60 5.23
CA GLN A 109 4.96 -11.00 4.83
C GLN A 109 5.93 -11.25 3.67
N ALA A 110 6.56 -12.42 3.68
CA ALA A 110 7.36 -12.85 2.54
C ALA A 110 6.46 -13.24 1.37
N ASP A 111 6.75 -12.72 0.20
CA ASP A 111 6.12 -13.12 -1.05
C ASP A 111 6.57 -14.56 -1.39
N PRO A 112 5.67 -15.53 -1.51
CA PRO A 112 6.03 -16.92 -1.79
C PRO A 112 6.80 -17.13 -3.10
N ALA A 113 6.60 -16.24 -4.08
CA ALA A 113 7.23 -16.36 -5.40
C ALA A 113 8.66 -15.79 -5.42
N SER A 114 8.90 -14.70 -4.71
CA SER A 114 10.17 -13.97 -4.76
C SER A 114 10.98 -14.01 -3.47
N GLY A 115 10.36 -14.40 -2.34
CA GLY A 115 10.95 -14.29 -1.00
C GLY A 115 11.09 -12.86 -0.48
N ALA A 116 10.74 -11.85 -1.28
CA ALA A 116 10.83 -10.45 -0.90
C ALA A 116 9.77 -10.10 0.16
N LEU A 117 10.14 -9.24 1.12
CA LEU A 117 9.18 -8.73 2.10
C LEU A 117 8.22 -7.75 1.42
N ARG A 118 6.93 -7.91 1.71
CA ARG A 118 5.85 -7.05 1.25
C ARG A 118 4.99 -6.61 2.42
N TRP A 119 4.53 -5.39 2.36
CA TRP A 119 3.50 -4.91 3.27
C TRP A 119 2.20 -5.62 2.89
N ALA A 120 1.60 -6.28 3.87
CA ALA A 120 0.48 -7.18 3.68
C ALA A 120 -0.67 -6.80 4.60
N ARG A 121 -1.87 -6.98 4.10
CA ARG A 121 -3.13 -6.80 4.81
C ARG A 121 -3.89 -8.12 4.85
N TRP A 122 -4.32 -8.51 6.04
CA TRP A 122 -5.20 -9.65 6.28
C TRP A 122 -6.57 -9.16 6.78
N THR A 123 -7.64 -9.87 6.46
CA THR A 123 -8.99 -9.51 6.91
C THR A 123 -9.79 -10.75 7.24
N SER A 124 -10.41 -10.78 8.41
CA SER A 124 -11.32 -11.87 8.80
C SER A 124 -12.59 -11.90 7.94
N ALA A 125 -13.33 -13.02 7.99
CA ALA A 125 -14.74 -13.04 7.60
C ALA A 125 -15.55 -12.06 8.49
N PRO A 126 -16.78 -11.68 8.10
CA PRO A 126 -17.68 -10.91 8.96
C PRO A 126 -18.00 -11.65 10.26
N LEU A 127 -17.86 -10.96 11.39
CA LEU A 127 -18.02 -11.50 12.73
C LEU A 127 -19.32 -10.98 13.34
N ARG A 128 -20.06 -11.86 14.01
CA ARG A 128 -21.34 -11.52 14.62
C ARG A 128 -21.40 -11.86 16.11
N ARG A 129 -20.44 -12.65 16.59
CA ARG A 129 -20.37 -13.11 17.98
C ARG A 129 -19.07 -12.67 18.62
N THR A 130 -19.11 -12.44 19.91
CA THR A 130 -17.94 -12.07 20.71
C THR A 130 -16.81 -13.11 20.61
N SER A 131 -17.15 -14.40 20.70
CA SER A 131 -16.17 -15.47 20.58
C SER A 131 -15.49 -15.53 19.21
N GLU A 132 -16.21 -15.17 18.14
CA GLU A 132 -15.63 -15.07 16.79
C GLU A 132 -14.65 -13.91 16.71
N LEU A 133 -14.92 -12.79 17.38
CA LEU A 133 -14.03 -11.63 17.44
C LEU A 133 -12.71 -11.98 18.14
N GLU A 134 -12.75 -12.62 19.30
CA GLU A 134 -11.57 -13.07 20.02
C GLU A 134 -10.74 -14.06 19.21
N GLN A 135 -11.38 -15.03 18.55
CA GLN A 135 -10.70 -16.00 17.67
C GLN A 135 -10.03 -15.31 16.48
N ALA A 136 -10.74 -14.41 15.80
CA ALA A 136 -10.17 -13.66 14.67
C ALA A 136 -9.01 -12.75 15.10
N TRP A 137 -9.08 -12.19 16.32
CA TRP A 137 -8.00 -11.40 16.91
C TRP A 137 -6.73 -12.21 17.14
N GLN A 138 -6.86 -13.44 17.67
CA GLN A 138 -5.74 -14.36 17.84
C GLN A 138 -5.22 -14.88 16.49
N GLN A 139 -6.13 -15.13 15.53
CA GLN A 139 -5.75 -15.54 14.19
C GLN A 139 -4.92 -14.46 13.48
N ALA A 140 -5.29 -13.17 13.60
CA ALA A 140 -4.51 -12.06 13.06
C ALA A 140 -3.09 -12.02 13.65
N ALA A 141 -2.94 -12.25 14.97
CA ALA A 141 -1.64 -12.35 15.61
C ALA A 141 -0.81 -13.52 15.07
N GLN A 142 -1.43 -14.69 14.91
CA GLN A 142 -0.79 -15.87 14.37
C GLN A 142 -0.39 -15.69 12.90
N TRP A 143 -1.26 -15.07 12.09
CA TRP A 143 -0.96 -14.71 10.72
C TRP A 143 0.27 -13.83 10.60
N GLY A 144 0.42 -12.83 11.45
CA GLY A 144 1.58 -11.93 11.44
C GLY A 144 2.91 -12.64 11.74
N ARG A 145 2.86 -13.79 12.42
CA ARG A 145 4.05 -14.57 12.80
C ARG A 145 4.34 -15.73 11.87
N ASN A 146 3.31 -16.50 11.56
CA ASN A 146 3.40 -17.70 10.74
C ASN A 146 2.07 -17.99 10.04
N PRO A 147 1.84 -17.41 8.85
CA PRO A 147 0.59 -17.53 8.13
C PRO A 147 0.32 -18.99 7.69
N SER A 148 -0.84 -19.51 8.04
CA SER A 148 -1.34 -20.79 7.53
C SER A 148 -1.73 -20.70 6.04
N ALA A 149 -2.03 -21.82 5.41
CA ALA A 149 -2.54 -21.82 4.03
C ALA A 149 -3.87 -21.05 3.93
N GLN A 150 -4.75 -21.17 4.93
CA GLN A 150 -6.02 -20.47 4.99
C GLN A 150 -5.82 -18.96 5.16
N ASP A 151 -4.88 -18.54 6.00
CA ASP A 151 -4.58 -17.12 6.21
C ASP A 151 -4.08 -16.45 4.93
N ARG A 152 -3.31 -17.19 4.11
CA ARG A 152 -2.84 -16.70 2.81
C ARG A 152 -3.94 -16.43 1.79
N LEU A 153 -5.08 -17.11 1.91
CA LEU A 153 -6.26 -16.83 1.07
C LEU A 153 -6.98 -15.55 1.50
N GLN A 154 -6.81 -15.14 2.74
CA GLN A 154 -7.44 -13.95 3.33
C GLN A 154 -6.50 -12.74 3.36
N GLN A 155 -5.26 -12.87 2.89
CA GLN A 155 -4.30 -11.78 2.81
C GLN A 155 -4.18 -11.21 1.41
N VAL A 156 -3.80 -9.94 1.35
CA VAL A 156 -3.37 -9.24 0.13
C VAL A 156 -1.95 -8.74 0.35
N LEU A 157 -1.03 -9.18 -0.52
CA LEU A 157 0.34 -8.66 -0.57
C LEU A 157 0.33 -7.37 -1.40
N LEU A 158 0.67 -6.25 -0.79
CA LEU A 158 0.55 -4.93 -1.41
C LEU A 158 1.89 -4.52 -2.05
N THR A 159 2.69 -3.74 -1.36
CA THR A 159 3.90 -3.11 -1.87
C THR A 159 5.16 -3.69 -1.23
N PRO A 160 6.31 -3.74 -1.94
CA PRO A 160 7.58 -4.15 -1.35
C PRO A 160 8.02 -3.18 -0.25
N VAL A 161 8.34 -3.71 0.94
CA VAL A 161 8.81 -2.96 2.12
C VAL A 161 9.82 -3.81 2.86
N THR A 162 10.93 -3.23 3.30
CA THR A 162 11.98 -3.97 4.03
C THR A 162 11.84 -3.89 5.54
N ALA A 163 11.27 -2.80 6.05
CA ALA A 163 11.00 -2.62 7.47
C ALA A 163 9.83 -1.64 7.67
N TRP A 164 9.18 -1.74 8.81
CA TRP A 164 8.16 -0.79 9.22
C TRP A 164 8.22 -0.52 10.72
N GLN A 165 7.72 0.65 11.13
CA GLN A 165 7.62 1.06 12.52
C GLN A 165 6.33 1.84 12.72
N LEU A 166 5.78 1.77 13.91
CA LEU A 166 4.57 2.49 14.30
C LEU A 166 4.83 3.34 15.55
N PHE A 167 4.18 4.49 15.60
CA PHE A 167 4.12 5.34 16.77
C PHE A 167 2.67 5.77 16.99
N TYR A 168 2.27 5.83 18.25
CA TYR A 168 0.96 6.34 18.65
C TYR A 168 1.10 7.72 19.25
N HIS A 169 0.20 8.61 18.87
CA HIS A 169 0.04 9.91 19.50
C HIS A 169 -1.03 9.81 20.58
N ARG A 170 -0.67 10.13 21.82
CA ARG A 170 -1.58 10.16 22.97
C ARG A 170 -1.13 11.27 23.92
N GLY A 171 -2.08 12.09 24.41
CA GLY A 171 -1.76 13.10 25.40
C GLY A 171 -0.71 14.12 24.95
N GLY A 172 -0.64 14.43 23.65
CA GLY A 172 0.32 15.41 23.11
C GLY A 172 1.71 14.87 22.75
N ALA A 173 1.98 13.57 22.94
CA ALA A 173 3.29 12.97 22.68
C ALA A 173 3.19 11.74 21.75
N TRP A 174 4.23 11.53 20.94
CA TRP A 174 4.42 10.31 20.17
C TRP A 174 5.18 9.28 21.01
N SER A 175 4.67 8.06 21.08
CA SER A 175 5.29 6.94 21.80
C SER A 175 5.31 5.69 20.94
N ASN A 176 6.30 4.82 21.18
CA ASN A 176 6.27 3.48 20.61
C ASN A 176 5.14 2.68 21.30
N PRO A 177 4.24 2.02 20.55
CA PRO A 177 3.18 1.22 21.13
C PRO A 177 3.65 0.17 22.14
N GLN A 178 4.80 -0.44 21.89
CA GLN A 178 5.40 -1.45 22.76
C GLN A 178 5.97 -0.89 24.08
N SER A 179 6.38 0.38 24.08
CA SER A 179 6.91 1.03 25.30
C SER A 179 5.80 1.54 26.21
N ALA A 180 4.62 1.81 25.65
CA ALA A 180 3.46 2.29 26.43
C ALA A 180 2.82 1.21 27.31
N GLU A 181 2.97 -0.07 26.96
CA GLU A 181 2.50 -1.21 27.75
C GLU A 181 3.35 -1.46 29.02
N GLY A 182 4.62 -1.02 29.00
CA GLY A 182 5.55 -1.19 30.12
C GLY A 182 5.53 -0.08 31.16
N SER A 183 4.88 1.06 30.88
CA SER A 183 4.88 2.23 31.79
C SER A 183 3.64 2.32 32.69
N SER A 184 2.86 1.27 32.81
CA SER A 184 1.91 1.12 33.89
C SER A 184 2.68 0.73 35.17
N ASP A 185 3.51 1.64 35.68
CA ASP A 185 4.08 1.49 37.02
C ASP A 185 2.93 1.75 38.02
N PRO A 186 2.40 0.73 38.71
CA PRO A 186 1.29 0.90 39.65
C PRO A 186 1.71 1.68 40.91
N ALA A 187 2.97 2.12 40.98
CA ALA A 187 3.55 2.71 42.19
C ALA A 187 3.35 4.23 42.34
N ILE A 188 2.76 4.97 41.37
CA ILE A 188 2.71 6.45 41.43
C ILE A 188 1.28 7.03 41.48
N ALA A 189 0.23 6.28 41.71
CA ALA A 189 -1.10 6.86 41.93
C ALA A 189 -1.84 6.20 43.10
N PRO A 190 -1.57 6.59 44.38
CA PRO A 190 -2.47 6.21 45.44
C PRO A 190 -3.74 7.05 45.35
N GLY A 191 -4.84 6.45 44.84
CA GLY A 191 -6.17 7.08 44.83
C GLY A 191 -7.02 6.92 43.57
N LEU A 192 -6.59 6.17 42.57
CA LEU A 192 -7.46 5.91 41.41
C LEU A 192 -8.35 4.69 41.65
N ASN A 193 -9.66 4.89 41.47
CA ASN A 193 -10.66 3.82 41.60
C ASN A 193 -10.38 2.72 40.53
N PRO A 194 -10.56 1.43 40.88
CA PRO A 194 -10.32 0.30 39.96
C PRO A 194 -11.29 0.20 38.79
N THR A 195 -12.16 1.20 38.56
CA THR A 195 -13.11 1.29 37.47
C THR A 195 -12.63 2.18 36.32
N GLN A 196 -11.39 2.72 36.35
CA GLN A 196 -10.85 3.44 35.19
C GLN A 196 -10.28 2.42 34.21
N THR A 197 -10.98 2.26 33.10
CA THR A 197 -10.51 1.54 31.92
C THR A 197 -9.09 2.01 31.58
N PRO A 198 -8.09 1.13 31.49
CA PRO A 198 -6.73 1.54 31.20
C PRO A 198 -6.67 2.42 29.94
N ALA A 199 -5.88 3.49 29.99
CA ALA A 199 -5.71 4.41 28.85
C ALA A 199 -5.23 3.71 27.56
N THR A 200 -4.75 2.48 27.67
CA THR A 200 -4.37 1.57 26.58
C THR A 200 -5.55 1.06 25.74
N GLN A 201 -6.79 1.15 26.23
CA GLN A 201 -7.99 0.68 25.51
C GLN A 201 -8.64 1.76 24.64
N ALA A 202 -8.19 3.01 24.72
CA ALA A 202 -8.68 4.07 23.84
C ALA A 202 -7.91 4.10 22.52
N LEU A 203 -8.66 4.38 21.43
CA LEU A 203 -8.03 4.64 20.13
C LEU A 203 -7.07 5.84 20.27
N PRO A 204 -5.82 5.77 19.75
CA PRO A 204 -4.90 6.90 19.82
C PRO A 204 -5.44 8.09 19.02
N ASP A 205 -4.98 9.30 19.35
CA ASP A 205 -5.33 10.53 18.60
C ASP A 205 -4.69 10.57 17.23
N GLY A 206 -3.56 9.87 17.07
CA GLY A 206 -2.88 9.71 15.79
C GLY A 206 -2.01 8.44 15.74
N VAL A 207 -1.76 7.98 14.54
CA VAL A 207 -0.87 6.85 14.23
C VAL A 207 0.12 7.30 13.18
N ARG A 208 1.42 7.18 13.48
CA ARG A 208 2.50 7.39 12.50
C ARG A 208 3.03 6.06 12.04
N LEU A 209 2.98 5.85 10.73
CA LEU A 209 3.55 4.73 10.03
C LEU A 209 4.85 5.15 9.35
N LEU A 210 5.95 4.44 9.62
CA LEU A 210 7.22 4.58 8.92
C LEU A 210 7.46 3.30 8.13
N LEU A 211 7.61 3.41 6.81
CA LEU A 211 7.93 2.30 5.92
C LEU A 211 9.32 2.52 5.31
N THR A 212 10.20 1.53 5.45
CA THR A 212 11.50 1.53 4.76
C THR A 212 11.35 0.78 3.45
N LEU A 213 11.63 1.48 2.35
CA LEU A 213 11.47 0.96 0.99
C LEU A 213 12.76 0.25 0.54
N PRO A 214 12.68 -0.74 -0.37
CA PRO A 214 13.86 -1.40 -0.90
C PRO A 214 14.82 -0.42 -1.58
N THR A 215 16.12 -0.64 -1.41
CA THR A 215 17.16 0.12 -2.09
C THR A 215 17.13 -0.16 -3.58
N GLY A 216 17.30 0.90 -4.40
CA GLY A 216 17.23 0.80 -5.86
C GLY A 216 15.81 0.82 -6.44
N GLY A 217 14.78 0.92 -5.60
CA GLY A 217 13.40 1.14 -6.03
C GLY A 217 13.12 2.63 -6.31
N ASN A 218 12.09 2.91 -7.09
CA ASN A 218 11.49 4.24 -7.22
C ASN A 218 9.98 4.12 -6.92
N PRO A 219 9.48 4.65 -5.77
CA PRO A 219 10.21 5.38 -4.76
C PRO A 219 11.17 4.50 -3.94
N GLY A 220 12.24 5.09 -3.40
CA GLY A 220 13.18 4.50 -2.45
C GLY A 220 13.30 5.34 -1.18
N GLY A 221 13.94 4.79 -0.14
CA GLY A 221 14.17 5.48 1.11
C GLY A 221 13.10 5.20 2.18
N GLN A 222 12.68 6.22 2.91
CA GLN A 222 11.69 6.10 3.97
C GLN A 222 10.42 6.88 3.62
N LEU A 223 9.28 6.25 3.76
CA LEU A 223 7.96 6.85 3.63
C LEU A 223 7.34 7.01 5.02
N VAL A 224 6.85 8.20 5.32
CA VAL A 224 6.13 8.50 6.56
C VAL A 224 4.68 8.80 6.22
N ARG A 225 3.76 8.16 6.93
CA ARG A 225 2.32 8.44 6.85
C ARG A 225 1.77 8.69 8.24
N ASP A 226 1.20 9.85 8.46
CA ASP A 226 0.48 10.19 9.68
C ASP A 226 -1.03 10.08 9.42
N TRP A 227 -1.69 9.34 10.29
CA TRP A 227 -3.14 9.34 10.40
C TRP A 227 -3.51 10.08 11.69
N VAL A 228 -4.52 10.93 11.62
CA VAL A 228 -5.09 11.64 12.77
C VAL A 228 -6.54 11.22 12.88
N ARG A 229 -6.96 10.85 14.09
CA ARG A 229 -8.33 10.46 14.35
C ARG A 229 -9.29 11.58 13.91
N PRO A 230 -10.27 11.30 13.03
CA PRO A 230 -11.27 12.28 12.69
C PRO A 230 -11.96 12.74 13.97
N SER A 231 -11.76 13.98 14.40
CA SER A 231 -12.55 14.57 15.46
C SER A 231 -13.99 14.57 14.94
N LEU A 232 -14.87 13.84 15.61
CA LEU A 232 -16.31 14.04 15.44
C LEU A 232 -16.51 15.55 15.57
N GLY A 233 -16.84 16.19 14.46
CA GLY A 233 -16.84 17.63 14.28
C GLY A 233 -17.45 18.34 15.47
N GLY A 234 -16.71 19.34 15.95
CA GLY A 234 -17.02 20.03 17.20
C GLY A 234 -18.50 20.32 17.34
N GLU A 235 -18.96 20.11 18.54
CA GLU A 235 -20.18 20.73 19.02
C GLU A 235 -20.06 22.22 18.69
N GLY A 236 -20.79 22.61 17.65
CA GLY A 236 -20.94 24.01 17.27
C GLY A 236 -21.56 24.75 18.44
N GLN A 237 -21.00 25.89 18.70
CA GLN A 237 -21.53 26.94 19.52
C GLN A 237 -23.01 27.22 19.22
#